data_433196061fee411965883387a5abb6b0
#
_entry.id   433196061fee411965883387a5abb6b0
#
_cell.length_a   1.000
_cell.length_b   1.000
_cell.length_c   1.000
_cell.angle_alpha   90.00
_cell.angle_beta   90.00
_cell.angle_gamma   90.00
#
_symmetry.space_group_name_H-M   'P 1'
#
loop_
_entity.id
_entity.type
_entity.pdbx_description
1 polymer ?
#
loop_
_entity_poly.entity_id
_entity_poly.type
_entity_poly.pdbx_seq_one_letter_code
_entity_poly.pdbx_strand_id
1 'polypeptide(L)'
;KLELIADRFQVSARMQRISNDNIFAVEVVNPIDSHYIFLTRLNAVFTLNATASGKLVLYYMDKNRREAFYRSFVPTKYTKHTMTTREELEEDLERIRKRGFSTEFDEFGVGISCIAVPILRSNGTLYGTVSIVASSSVVQDVGEQALGPMRDLAAYVREELL
;
A
#
# COMPACT_ATOMS: atom_id res chain seq x y z
N LYS A 1 0.77 12.54 -13.27
CA LYS A 1 0.38 12.80 -11.85
C LYS A 1 1.20 11.99 -10.87
N LEU A 2 1.50 10.72 -11.17
CA LEU A 2 2.35 9.87 -10.32
C LEU A 2 3.79 10.41 -10.24
N GLU A 3 4.34 10.87 -11.36
CA GLU A 3 5.64 11.54 -11.46
C GLU A 3 5.75 12.75 -10.53
N LEU A 4 4.69 13.58 -10.49
CA LEU A 4 4.67 14.75 -9.61
C LEU A 4 4.76 14.39 -8.12
N ILE A 5 4.19 13.25 -7.73
CA ILE A 5 4.31 12.75 -6.36
C ILE A 5 5.75 12.25 -6.12
N ALA A 6 6.28 11.46 -7.03
CA ALA A 6 7.63 10.91 -6.91
C ALA A 6 8.68 12.01 -6.79
N ASP A 7 8.67 12.99 -7.69
CA ASP A 7 9.66 14.07 -7.73
C ASP A 7 9.49 15.05 -6.56
N ARG A 8 8.24 15.43 -6.24
CA ARG A 8 7.99 16.38 -5.15
C ARG A 8 8.44 15.87 -3.79
N PHE A 9 8.23 14.59 -3.51
CA PHE A 9 8.50 13.99 -2.21
C PHE A 9 9.77 13.14 -2.18
N GLN A 10 10.46 13.01 -3.31
CA GLN A 10 11.66 12.19 -3.46
C GLN A 10 11.44 10.74 -2.99
N VAL A 11 10.34 10.14 -3.46
CA VAL A 11 9.89 8.79 -3.12
C VAL A 11 9.59 7.97 -4.37
N SER A 12 9.69 6.66 -4.30
CA SER A 12 9.12 5.80 -5.34
C SER A 12 7.59 5.81 -5.21
N ALA A 13 6.89 6.28 -6.24
CA ALA A 13 5.44 6.31 -6.30
C ALA A 13 4.90 5.18 -7.19
N ARG A 14 3.80 4.55 -6.78
CA ARG A 14 3.26 3.38 -7.47
C ARG A 14 1.76 3.47 -7.60
N MET A 15 1.26 3.04 -8.74
CA MET A 15 -0.14 2.70 -8.93
C MET A 15 -0.26 1.18 -9.10
N GLN A 16 -1.16 0.58 -8.35
CA GLN A 16 -1.36 -0.86 -8.31
C GLN A 16 -2.83 -1.19 -8.52
N ARG A 17 -3.10 -2.25 -9.27
CA ARG A 17 -4.44 -2.82 -9.47
C ARG A 17 -4.62 -4.07 -8.62
N ILE A 18 -5.82 -4.25 -8.08
CA ILE A 18 -6.20 -5.45 -7.33
C ILE A 18 -7.11 -6.32 -8.19
N SER A 19 -6.78 -7.59 -8.28
CA SER A 19 -7.61 -8.60 -8.95
C SER A 19 -7.50 -9.94 -8.22
N ASN A 20 -8.63 -10.48 -7.77
CA ASN A 20 -8.68 -11.73 -6.98
C ASN A 20 -7.70 -11.73 -5.79
N ASP A 21 -7.67 -10.62 -5.05
CA ASP A 21 -6.77 -10.36 -3.90
C ASP A 21 -5.27 -10.33 -4.24
N ASN A 22 -4.92 -10.44 -5.50
CA ASN A 22 -3.56 -10.24 -5.96
C ASN A 22 -3.33 -8.77 -6.32
N ILE A 23 -2.13 -8.29 -6.04
CA ILE A 23 -1.71 -6.91 -6.27
C ILE A 23 -0.78 -6.90 -7.47
N PHE A 24 -1.11 -6.11 -8.47
CA PHE A 24 -0.32 -5.94 -9.69
C PHE A 24 0.16 -4.51 -9.80
N ALA A 25 1.46 -4.30 -9.93
CA ALA A 25 2.00 -2.99 -10.26
C ALA A 25 1.59 -2.62 -11.69
N VAL A 26 0.88 -1.51 -11.85
CA VAL A 26 0.49 -0.94 -13.15
C VAL A 26 1.51 0.08 -13.60
N GLU A 27 1.94 0.91 -12.67
CA GLU A 27 2.92 1.96 -12.91
C GLU A 27 3.83 2.13 -11.69
N VAL A 28 5.10 2.32 -11.92
CA VAL A 28 6.11 2.60 -10.90
C VAL A 28 6.96 3.75 -11.40
N VAL A 29 7.00 4.82 -10.64
CA VAL A 29 7.81 6.00 -10.94
C VAL A 29 8.79 6.23 -9.81
N ASN A 30 10.07 6.34 -10.15
CA ASN A 30 11.11 6.75 -9.22
C ASN A 30 11.45 8.22 -9.48
N PRO A 31 11.85 8.99 -8.45
CA PRO A 31 12.24 10.37 -8.64
C PRO A 31 13.47 10.48 -9.55
N ILE A 32 13.53 11.54 -10.38
CA ILE A 32 14.56 11.73 -11.39
C ILE A 32 15.97 11.79 -10.78
N ASP A 33 16.11 12.48 -9.65
CA ASP A 33 17.39 12.74 -8.99
C ASP A 33 17.66 11.80 -7.80
N SER A 34 16.94 10.68 -7.71
CA SER A 34 17.12 9.76 -6.58
C SER A 34 18.39 8.92 -6.69
N HIS A 35 19.17 8.89 -5.63
CA HIS A 35 20.29 7.98 -5.48
C HIS A 35 19.86 6.55 -5.10
N TYR A 36 18.59 6.36 -4.77
CA TYR A 36 17.98 5.08 -4.37
C TYR A 36 16.79 4.74 -5.25
N ILE A 37 16.87 3.60 -5.92
CA ILE A 37 15.75 3.07 -6.73
C ILE A 37 15.18 1.85 -6.01
N PHE A 38 13.91 1.95 -5.63
CA PHE A 38 13.17 0.79 -5.11
C PHE A 38 12.60 -0.01 -6.27
N LEU A 39 13.34 -1.02 -6.73
CA LEU A 39 12.91 -1.89 -7.83
C LEU A 39 11.73 -2.75 -7.36
N THR A 40 10.56 -2.46 -7.89
CA THR A 40 9.40 -3.37 -7.81
C THR A 40 9.39 -4.23 -9.05
N ARG A 41 9.47 -5.54 -8.89
CA ARG A 41 9.22 -6.45 -10.01
C ARG A 41 7.73 -6.37 -10.36
N LEU A 42 7.39 -6.17 -11.64
CA LEU A 42 6.00 -6.06 -12.13
C LEU A 42 5.14 -7.28 -11.75
N ASN A 43 5.76 -8.44 -11.53
CA ASN A 43 5.10 -9.68 -11.13
C ASN A 43 5.43 -10.10 -9.69
N ALA A 44 5.80 -9.15 -8.82
CA ALA A 44 6.05 -9.47 -7.42
C ALA A 44 4.73 -9.87 -6.73
N VAL A 45 4.77 -10.99 -6.01
CA VAL A 45 3.68 -11.36 -5.12
C VAL A 45 3.80 -10.51 -3.87
N PHE A 46 2.87 -9.60 -3.69
CA PHE A 46 2.80 -8.77 -2.51
C PHE A 46 2.10 -9.52 -1.38
N THR A 47 2.74 -9.58 -0.23
CA THR A 47 2.14 -10.21 0.95
C THR A 47 1.07 -9.32 1.56
N LEU A 48 -0.05 -9.91 1.94
CA LEU A 48 -1.17 -9.15 2.49
C LEU A 48 -0.90 -8.63 3.91
N ASN A 49 -0.05 -9.30 4.67
CA ASN A 49 0.25 -8.94 6.06
C ASN A 49 1.39 -7.93 6.25
N ALA A 50 2.32 -7.83 5.29
CA ALA A 50 3.56 -7.06 5.48
C ALA A 50 3.71 -5.87 4.52
N THR A 51 2.71 -5.55 3.71
CA THR A 51 2.74 -4.40 2.79
C THR A 51 1.54 -3.49 3.00
N ALA A 52 1.72 -2.18 2.83
CA ALA A 52 0.63 -1.22 2.99
C ALA A 52 -0.54 -1.51 2.04
N SER A 53 -0.27 -1.79 0.76
CA SER A 53 -1.31 -2.17 -0.21
C SER A 53 -1.97 -3.50 0.14
N GLY A 54 -1.21 -4.49 0.67
CA GLY A 54 -1.74 -5.77 1.12
C GLY A 54 -2.74 -5.63 2.26
N LYS A 55 -2.43 -4.78 3.24
CA LYS A 55 -3.33 -4.51 4.36
C LYS A 55 -4.61 -3.77 3.91
N LEU A 56 -4.56 -2.94 2.86
CA LEU A 56 -5.77 -2.41 2.23
C LEU A 56 -6.60 -3.51 1.57
N VAL A 57 -5.98 -4.49 0.92
CA VAL A 57 -6.72 -5.66 0.38
C VAL A 57 -7.44 -6.40 1.51
N LEU A 58 -6.78 -6.71 2.61
CA LEU A 58 -7.40 -7.34 3.78
C LEU A 58 -8.55 -6.51 4.35
N TYR A 59 -8.38 -5.20 4.44
CA TYR A 59 -9.41 -4.30 4.98
C TYR A 59 -10.69 -4.29 4.13
N TYR A 60 -10.54 -4.20 2.79
CA TYR A 60 -11.68 -4.15 1.87
C TYR A 60 -12.20 -5.53 1.44
N MET A 61 -11.52 -6.60 1.85
CA MET A 61 -11.96 -7.96 1.60
C MET A 61 -13.28 -8.23 2.35
N ASP A 62 -14.23 -8.92 1.70
CA ASP A 62 -15.45 -9.31 2.39
C ASP A 62 -15.15 -10.23 3.58
N LYS A 63 -16.07 -10.23 4.56
CA LYS A 63 -15.88 -10.93 5.83
C LYS A 63 -15.58 -12.42 5.66
N ASN A 64 -16.29 -13.09 4.76
CA ASN A 64 -16.14 -14.53 4.58
C ASN A 64 -14.78 -14.89 3.98
N ARG A 65 -14.32 -14.09 3.00
CA ARG A 65 -13.00 -14.26 2.39
C ARG A 65 -11.89 -13.95 3.39
N ARG A 66 -12.04 -12.89 4.20
CA ARG A 66 -11.06 -12.55 5.25
C ARG A 66 -10.98 -13.63 6.32
N GLU A 67 -12.11 -14.20 6.74
CA GLU A 67 -12.11 -15.37 7.64
C GLU A 67 -11.45 -16.60 7.01
N ALA A 68 -11.66 -16.84 5.70
CA ALA A 68 -10.98 -17.91 4.98
C ALA A 68 -9.47 -17.68 4.90
N PHE A 69 -9.05 -16.42 4.65
CA PHE A 69 -7.65 -16.04 4.69
C PHE A 69 -7.03 -16.36 6.05
N TYR A 70 -7.63 -15.94 7.15
CA TYR A 70 -7.08 -16.21 8.50
C TYR A 70 -7.00 -17.68 8.84
N ARG A 71 -7.93 -18.51 8.37
CA ARG A 71 -7.86 -19.98 8.60
C ARG A 71 -6.68 -20.65 7.91
N SER A 72 -6.24 -20.12 6.78
CA SER A 72 -5.11 -20.65 6.00
C SER A 72 -3.83 -19.82 6.11
N PHE A 73 -3.85 -18.79 6.93
CA PHE A 73 -2.76 -17.84 7.03
C PHE A 73 -1.51 -18.45 7.65
N VAL A 74 -0.47 -18.57 6.83
CA VAL A 74 0.87 -18.95 7.27
C VAL A 74 1.78 -17.74 7.07
N PRO A 75 2.02 -16.94 8.11
CA PRO A 75 2.78 -15.71 7.97
C PRO A 75 4.25 -15.97 7.69
N THR A 76 4.82 -15.21 6.77
CA THR A 76 6.27 -15.05 6.67
C THR A 76 6.69 -13.86 7.51
N LYS A 77 7.61 -14.07 8.44
CA LYS A 77 8.20 -13.02 9.26
C LYS A 77 9.43 -12.47 8.57
N TYR A 78 9.32 -11.31 7.93
CA TYR A 78 10.43 -10.65 7.21
C TYR A 78 11.35 -9.88 8.16
N THR A 79 10.76 -9.24 9.16
CA THR A 79 11.47 -8.44 10.16
C THR A 79 10.87 -8.69 11.55
N LYS A 80 11.46 -8.08 12.57
CA LYS A 80 10.86 -8.10 13.92
C LYS A 80 9.51 -7.34 14.00
N HIS A 81 9.22 -6.46 13.02
CA HIS A 81 8.01 -5.64 12.96
C HIS A 81 6.90 -6.26 12.09
N THR A 82 7.19 -7.35 11.36
CA THR A 82 6.17 -8.01 10.55
C THR A 82 5.04 -8.53 11.44
N MET A 83 3.80 -8.16 11.10
CA MET A 83 2.60 -8.69 11.75
C MET A 83 2.39 -10.14 11.35
N THR A 84 2.31 -11.03 12.31
CA THR A 84 2.24 -12.48 12.10
C THR A 84 1.05 -13.13 12.73
N THR A 85 0.25 -12.39 13.47
CA THR A 85 -0.97 -12.88 14.11
C THR A 85 -2.21 -12.18 13.57
N ARG A 86 -3.36 -12.83 13.72
CA ARG A 86 -4.65 -12.25 13.37
C ARG A 86 -4.92 -10.98 14.18
N GLU A 87 -4.61 -11.02 15.48
CA GLU A 87 -4.85 -9.93 16.40
C GLU A 87 -4.09 -8.67 15.99
N GLU A 88 -2.80 -8.79 15.67
CA GLU A 88 -1.99 -7.67 15.17
C GLU A 88 -2.57 -7.08 13.87
N LEU A 89 -2.99 -7.94 12.94
CA LEU A 89 -3.59 -7.49 11.68
C LEU A 89 -4.92 -6.79 11.90
N GLU A 90 -5.83 -7.35 12.71
CA GLU A 90 -7.15 -6.73 12.96
C GLU A 90 -7.01 -5.37 13.68
N GLU A 91 -6.04 -5.22 14.58
CA GLU A 91 -5.73 -3.92 15.18
C GLU A 91 -5.27 -2.90 14.12
N ASP A 92 -4.45 -3.30 13.15
CA ASP A 92 -4.01 -2.40 12.10
C ASP A 92 -5.13 -2.09 11.10
N LEU A 93 -6.00 -3.06 10.78
CA LEU A 93 -7.21 -2.82 9.99
C LEU A 93 -8.14 -1.81 10.67
N GLU A 94 -8.24 -1.83 11.99
CA GLU A 94 -9.01 -0.82 12.75
C GLU A 94 -8.35 0.58 12.67
N ARG A 95 -7.00 0.66 12.64
CA ARG A 95 -6.29 1.92 12.37
C ARG A 95 -6.59 2.41 10.94
N ILE A 96 -6.58 1.52 9.93
CA ILE A 96 -6.95 1.85 8.55
C ILE A 96 -8.39 2.38 8.50
N ARG A 97 -9.33 1.76 9.21
CA ARG A 97 -10.72 2.22 9.28
C ARG A 97 -10.83 3.68 9.76
N LYS A 98 -10.04 4.05 10.75
CA LYS A 98 -10.07 5.40 11.35
C LYS A 98 -9.42 6.47 10.48
N ARG A 99 -8.31 6.15 9.82
CA ARG A 99 -7.48 7.13 9.08
C ARG A 99 -7.71 7.14 7.57
N GLY A 100 -8.28 6.06 7.00
CA GLY A 100 -8.58 5.94 5.58
C GLY A 100 -7.39 5.62 4.68
N PHE A 101 -6.26 5.22 5.25
CA PHE A 101 -5.06 4.80 4.52
C PHE A 101 -4.29 3.75 5.31
N SER A 102 -3.39 3.03 4.65
CA SER A 102 -2.52 2.03 5.26
C SER A 102 -1.07 2.50 5.31
N THR A 103 -0.35 2.01 6.29
CA THR A 103 1.10 2.20 6.42
C THR A 103 1.79 0.86 6.62
N GLU A 104 3.03 0.80 6.24
CA GLU A 104 3.96 -0.28 6.53
C GLU A 104 5.28 0.37 6.95
N PHE A 105 5.72 0.12 8.18
CA PHE A 105 6.97 0.64 8.72
C PHE A 105 7.90 -0.51 9.11
N ASP A 106 8.95 -0.72 8.31
CA ASP A 106 9.95 -1.77 8.54
C ASP A 106 9.38 -3.20 8.62
N GLU A 107 8.15 -3.43 8.14
CA GLU A 107 7.47 -4.74 8.26
C GLU A 107 7.94 -5.73 7.19
N PHE A 108 8.11 -5.25 5.94
CA PHE A 108 8.58 -6.05 4.82
C PHE A 108 10.11 -6.04 4.70
N GLY A 109 10.75 -4.93 5.05
CA GLY A 109 12.20 -4.78 5.01
C GLY A 109 12.66 -3.68 5.96
N VAL A 110 13.70 -3.96 6.74
CA VAL A 110 14.27 -2.97 7.67
C VAL A 110 14.78 -1.75 6.90
N GLY A 111 14.43 -0.56 7.36
CA GLY A 111 14.83 0.71 6.76
C GLY A 111 13.97 1.14 5.57
N ILE A 112 12.95 0.38 5.22
CA ILE A 112 12.02 0.68 4.11
C ILE A 112 10.61 0.78 4.66
N SER A 113 9.87 1.80 4.24
CA SER A 113 8.48 2.00 4.65
C SER A 113 7.61 2.42 3.49
N CYS A 114 6.31 2.22 3.64
CA CYS A 114 5.32 2.46 2.61
C CYS A 114 4.05 3.08 3.21
N ILE A 115 3.43 3.98 2.45
CA ILE A 115 2.06 4.45 2.69
C ILE A 115 1.24 4.15 1.45
N ALA A 116 -0.01 3.70 1.64
CA ALA A 116 -0.93 3.43 0.55
C ALA A 116 -2.32 4.01 0.82
N VAL A 117 -2.93 4.59 -0.20
CA VAL A 117 -4.32 5.02 -0.21
C VAL A 117 -5.14 4.16 -1.17
N PRO A 118 -6.41 3.87 -0.86
CA PRO A 118 -7.25 3.05 -1.72
C PRO A 118 -7.75 3.83 -2.95
N ILE A 119 -7.86 3.14 -4.07
CA ILE A 119 -8.67 3.53 -5.22
C ILE A 119 -9.96 2.70 -5.16
N LEU A 120 -11.08 3.36 -4.93
CA LEU A 120 -12.37 2.68 -4.76
C LEU A 120 -13.25 2.86 -6.01
N ARG A 121 -13.97 1.80 -6.40
CA ARG A 121 -15.06 1.92 -7.37
C ARG A 121 -16.25 2.67 -6.75
N SER A 122 -17.19 3.09 -7.58
CA SER A 122 -18.42 3.76 -7.14
C SER A 122 -19.26 2.93 -6.15
N ASN A 123 -19.17 1.62 -6.21
CA ASN A 123 -19.82 0.70 -5.27
C ASN A 123 -19.03 0.47 -3.96
N GLY A 124 -17.93 1.19 -3.74
CA GLY A 124 -17.10 1.08 -2.54
C GLY A 124 -16.10 -0.08 -2.53
N THR A 125 -16.04 -0.91 -3.57
CA THR A 125 -15.07 -2.00 -3.64
C THR A 125 -13.67 -1.49 -4.04
N LEU A 126 -12.64 -2.13 -3.51
CA LEU A 126 -11.25 -1.79 -3.81
C LEU A 126 -10.92 -2.17 -5.28
N TYR A 127 -10.50 -1.18 -6.05
CA TYR A 127 -9.97 -1.37 -7.40
C TYR A 127 -8.45 -1.53 -7.40
N GLY A 128 -7.79 -0.68 -6.62
CA GLY A 128 -6.35 -0.58 -6.59
C GLY A 128 -5.86 0.31 -5.47
N THR A 129 -4.59 0.67 -5.54
CA THR A 129 -3.95 1.57 -4.57
C THR A 129 -3.01 2.54 -5.25
N VAL A 130 -2.87 3.74 -4.68
CA VAL A 130 -1.71 4.61 -4.90
C VAL A 130 -0.82 4.48 -3.67
N SER A 131 0.46 4.22 -3.86
CA SER A 131 1.41 4.07 -2.75
C SER A 131 2.72 4.80 -3.00
N ILE A 132 3.37 5.18 -1.90
CA ILE A 132 4.74 5.69 -1.89
C ILE A 132 5.61 4.75 -1.08
N VAL A 133 6.87 4.61 -1.51
CA VAL A 133 7.89 3.80 -0.83
C VAL A 133 9.20 4.58 -0.82
N ALA A 134 9.84 4.60 0.33
CA ALA A 134 11.16 5.20 0.51
C ALA A 134 11.83 4.61 1.76
N SER A 135 12.98 5.18 2.16
CA SER A 135 13.54 4.90 3.47
C SER A 135 12.55 5.31 4.57
N SER A 136 12.58 4.59 5.69
CA SER A 136 11.63 4.82 6.80
C SER A 136 11.68 6.27 7.30
N SER A 137 12.86 6.90 7.34
CA SER A 137 13.01 8.30 7.72
C SER A 137 12.29 9.24 6.74
N VAL A 138 12.47 9.05 5.43
CA VAL A 138 11.80 9.87 4.41
C VAL A 138 10.29 9.71 4.50
N VAL A 139 9.78 8.48 4.62
CA VAL A 139 8.32 8.26 4.75
C VAL A 139 7.75 8.90 6.01
N GLN A 140 8.48 8.90 7.12
CA GLN A 140 8.08 9.61 8.34
C GLN A 140 7.98 11.12 8.13
N ASP A 141 8.93 11.70 7.40
CA ASP A 141 9.00 13.15 7.19
C ASP A 141 7.94 13.68 6.21
N VAL A 142 7.71 12.94 5.10
CA VAL A 142 6.86 13.43 4.01
C VAL A 142 5.47 12.77 3.95
N GLY A 143 5.26 11.70 4.68
CA GLY A 143 4.09 10.83 4.53
C GLY A 143 2.76 11.54 4.64
N GLU A 144 2.56 12.39 5.66
CA GLU A 144 1.33 13.15 5.82
C GLU A 144 1.10 14.15 4.68
N GLN A 145 2.16 14.81 4.22
CA GLN A 145 2.09 15.79 3.13
C GLN A 145 1.76 15.11 1.79
N ALA A 146 2.19 13.87 1.58
CA ALA A 146 1.94 13.10 0.37
C ALA A 146 0.50 12.57 0.28
N LEU A 147 -0.22 12.41 1.40
CA LEU A 147 -1.58 11.86 1.42
C LEU A 147 -2.57 12.65 0.56
N GLY A 148 -2.52 13.98 0.57
CA GLY A 148 -3.38 14.83 -0.26
C GLY A 148 -3.22 14.50 -1.75
N PRO A 149 -2.04 14.71 -2.33
CA PRO A 149 -1.77 14.36 -3.73
C PRO A 149 -2.05 12.90 -4.10
N MET A 150 -1.82 11.95 -3.19
CA MET A 150 -2.13 10.53 -3.43
C MET A 150 -3.64 10.30 -3.51
N ARG A 151 -4.44 10.92 -2.63
CA ARG A 151 -5.91 10.86 -2.65
C ARG A 151 -6.49 11.54 -3.90
N ASP A 152 -5.93 12.67 -4.31
CA ASP A 152 -6.33 13.37 -5.54
C ASP A 152 -6.08 12.51 -6.77
N LEU A 153 -4.96 11.79 -6.83
CA LEU A 153 -4.69 10.83 -7.89
C LEU A 153 -5.67 9.65 -7.84
N ALA A 154 -5.96 9.10 -6.66
CA ALA A 154 -6.92 8.02 -6.50
C ALA A 154 -8.34 8.43 -6.92
N ALA A 155 -8.76 9.66 -6.58
CA ALA A 155 -10.04 10.24 -7.02
C ALA A 155 -10.09 10.42 -8.54
N TYR A 156 -9.02 10.95 -9.14
CA TYR A 156 -8.91 11.10 -10.60
C TYR A 156 -9.05 9.75 -11.32
N VAL A 157 -8.36 8.71 -10.85
CA VAL A 157 -8.48 7.36 -11.45
C VAL A 157 -9.91 6.85 -11.37
N ARG A 158 -10.58 7.07 -10.24
CA ARG A 158 -11.99 6.66 -10.06
C ARG A 158 -12.92 7.38 -11.04
N GLU A 159 -12.75 8.70 -11.22
CA GLU A 159 -13.66 9.54 -11.99
C GLU A 159 -13.46 9.40 -13.49
N GLU A 160 -12.21 9.23 -13.93
CA GLU A 160 -11.85 9.26 -15.34
C GLU A 160 -11.67 7.86 -15.98
N LEU A 161 -11.42 6.82 -15.16
CA LEU A 161 -11.05 5.50 -15.67
C LEU A 161 -11.95 4.35 -15.17
N LEU A 162 -12.87 4.59 -14.22
CA LEU A 162 -13.76 3.57 -13.64
C LEU A 162 -15.23 3.92 -13.75
#